data_7fa40854f1479cb2ee9fc03dd25220fd
#
_entry.id   7fa40854f1479cb2ee9fc03dd25220fd
#
_cell.length_a   1.000
_cell.length_b   1.000
_cell.length_c   1.000
_cell.angle_alpha   90.00
_cell.angle_beta   90.00
_cell.angle_gamma   90.00
#
_symmetry.space_group_name_H-M   'P 1'
#
loop_
_entity.id
_entity.type
_entity.pdbx_description
1 polymer ?
#
loop_
_entity_poly.entity_id
_entity_poly.type
_entity_poly.pdbx_seq_one_letter_code
_entity_poly.pdbx_strand_id
1 'polypeptide(L)'
;MNPRAASACALNAESKGGYGTFRPYYDPVSEALDDLITLLDLEAIEVNLFRGVSPDEDRVRVFGGQVAGQSLVAASRTVDEHERYVHSLHAYFLRPGDPSAPILYQVDRIRDGRSFTTRRVVAIQHGQVIFNLQASFHTVEAGPDHQIPSPGNLADP
;
A
#
# COMPACT_ATOMS: atom_id res chain seq x y z
N MET A 1 -25.41 8.01 -6.69
CA MET A 1 -25.83 8.79 -5.51
C MET A 1 -25.99 7.81 -4.35
N ASN A 2 -25.05 7.80 -3.43
CA ASN A 2 -25.11 6.95 -2.24
C ASN A 2 -25.05 7.86 -1.00
N PRO A 3 -26.12 8.01 -0.22
CA PRO A 3 -26.17 8.86 0.95
C PRO A 3 -25.88 8.02 2.20
N ARG A 4 -24.64 7.93 2.63
CA ARG A 4 -24.25 7.43 3.94
C ARG A 4 -23.02 8.14 4.45
N ALA A 5 -23.21 9.36 4.92
CA ALA A 5 -22.29 10.00 5.86
C ALA A 5 -23.03 11.17 6.50
N ALA A 6 -23.81 10.92 7.52
CA ALA A 6 -24.20 11.89 8.53
C ALA A 6 -24.94 11.16 9.66
N SER A 7 -24.24 10.78 10.71
CA SER A 7 -24.84 10.56 12.01
C SER A 7 -23.89 11.18 13.04
N ALA A 8 -23.96 12.48 13.15
CA ALA A 8 -23.39 13.21 14.26
C ALA A 8 -24.30 12.99 15.49
N CYS A 9 -23.73 12.36 16.49
CA CYS A 9 -24.34 12.23 17.82
C CYS A 9 -24.39 13.60 18.48
N ALA A 10 -25.56 14.23 18.49
CA ALA A 10 -25.85 15.40 19.30
C ALA A 10 -26.17 14.92 20.74
N LEU A 11 -25.25 15.09 21.65
CA LEU A 11 -25.52 15.01 23.08
C LEU A 11 -25.59 16.44 23.67
N ASN A 12 -26.78 16.85 24.01
CA ASN A 12 -27.04 17.98 24.88
C ASN A 12 -26.36 17.77 26.24
N ALA A 13 -25.52 18.70 26.63
CA ALA A 13 -25.16 18.88 28.04
C ALA A 13 -25.03 20.36 28.35
N GLU A 14 -26.11 20.95 28.90
CA GLU A 14 -25.98 22.15 29.72
C GLU A 14 -25.38 21.76 31.07
N SER A 15 -24.17 22.21 31.36
CA SER A 15 -23.71 22.40 32.74
C SER A 15 -22.64 23.49 32.78
N LYS A 16 -22.93 24.51 33.57
CA LYS A 16 -22.05 25.61 33.95
C LYS A 16 -20.81 25.07 34.68
N GLY A 17 -19.63 25.35 34.17
CA GLY A 17 -18.35 25.09 34.84
C GLY A 17 -17.20 25.29 33.86
N GLY A 18 -16.40 26.35 34.07
CA GLY A 18 -15.30 26.71 33.19
C GLY A 18 -14.24 25.62 33.11
N TYR A 19 -14.21 24.96 32.02
CA TYR A 19 -13.09 24.10 31.62
C TYR A 19 -12.57 24.58 30.28
N GLY A 20 -11.24 24.63 30.20
CA GLY A 20 -10.52 25.14 29.07
C GLY A 20 -10.98 24.53 27.73
N THR A 21 -10.82 25.29 26.66
CA THR A 21 -11.11 24.88 25.31
C THR A 21 -10.54 23.49 25.06
N PHE A 22 -11.44 22.52 24.84
CA PHE A 22 -11.08 21.17 24.40
C PHE A 22 -10.34 21.32 23.04
N ARG A 23 -9.01 21.20 23.06
CA ARG A 23 -8.25 20.99 21.83
C ARG A 23 -8.47 19.53 21.48
N PRO A 24 -9.04 19.20 20.30
CA PRO A 24 -9.08 17.82 19.87
C PRO A 24 -7.65 17.29 19.92
N TYR A 25 -7.47 16.13 20.55
CA TYR A 25 -6.19 15.43 20.58
C TYR A 25 -5.79 15.12 19.14
N TYR A 26 -4.79 15.83 18.64
CA TYR A 26 -4.20 15.56 17.35
C TYR A 26 -3.39 14.27 17.48
N ASP A 27 -3.81 13.21 16.79
CA ASP A 27 -3.09 11.94 16.72
C ASP A 27 -2.26 11.87 15.43
N PRO A 28 -0.96 12.18 15.48
CA PRO A 28 -0.10 12.17 14.31
C PRO A 28 0.04 10.77 13.69
N VAL A 29 -0.22 9.70 14.45
CA VAL A 29 -0.20 8.32 13.93
C VAL A 29 -1.39 8.07 13.02
N SER A 30 -2.56 8.59 13.36
CA SER A 30 -3.78 8.49 12.55
C SER A 30 -3.61 9.19 11.20
N GLU A 31 -3.07 10.42 11.21
CA GLU A 31 -2.84 11.18 9.97
C GLU A 31 -1.80 10.51 9.06
N ALA A 32 -0.67 10.07 9.59
CA ALA A 32 0.35 9.35 8.82
C ALA A 32 -0.18 8.03 8.21
N LEU A 33 -1.10 7.36 8.90
CA LEU A 33 -1.75 6.16 8.36
C LEU A 33 -2.72 6.51 7.23
N ASP A 34 -3.51 7.56 7.38
CA ASP A 34 -4.43 8.03 6.34
C ASP A 34 -3.67 8.48 5.09
N ASP A 35 -2.54 9.17 5.26
CA ASP A 35 -1.64 9.55 4.18
C ASP A 35 -1.07 8.32 3.45
N LEU A 36 -0.65 7.29 4.20
CA LEU A 36 -0.17 6.04 3.62
C LEU A 36 -1.26 5.32 2.83
N ILE A 37 -2.47 5.24 3.37
CA ILE A 37 -3.61 4.62 2.69
C ILE A 37 -3.91 5.37 1.39
N THR A 38 -3.94 6.70 1.44
CA THR A 38 -4.15 7.56 0.27
C THR A 38 -3.06 7.37 -0.78
N LEU A 39 -1.80 7.29 -0.35
CA LEU A 39 -0.66 7.04 -1.23
C LEU A 39 -0.75 5.70 -1.96
N LEU A 40 -1.29 4.68 -1.30
CA LEU A 40 -1.45 3.33 -1.84
C LEU A 40 -2.75 3.13 -2.62
N ASP A 41 -3.68 4.09 -2.57
CA ASP A 41 -4.93 4.02 -3.33
C ASP A 41 -4.72 4.45 -4.79
N LEU A 42 -4.33 3.49 -5.61
CA LEU A 42 -4.04 3.73 -7.03
C LEU A 42 -5.31 3.98 -7.84
N GLU A 43 -5.23 4.89 -8.79
CA GLU A 43 -6.26 5.06 -9.80
C GLU A 43 -6.21 3.91 -10.83
N ALA A 44 -7.33 3.26 -11.06
CA ALA A 44 -7.48 2.28 -12.15
C ALA A 44 -7.71 3.02 -13.48
N ILE A 45 -6.77 2.92 -14.40
CA ILE A 45 -6.86 3.53 -15.74
C ILE A 45 -7.51 2.56 -16.70
N GLU A 46 -7.10 1.28 -16.67
CA GLU A 46 -7.61 0.21 -17.52
C GLU A 46 -7.38 -1.12 -16.80
N VAL A 47 -7.92 -2.20 -17.33
CA VAL A 47 -7.62 -3.56 -16.87
C VAL A 47 -6.10 -3.76 -16.84
N ASN A 48 -5.55 -4.09 -15.69
CA ASN A 48 -4.12 -4.29 -15.46
C ASN A 48 -3.23 -3.03 -15.62
N LEU A 49 -3.80 -1.83 -15.68
CA LEU A 49 -3.07 -0.56 -15.73
C LEU A 49 -3.56 0.39 -14.66
N PHE A 50 -2.64 0.81 -13.80
CA PHE A 50 -2.92 1.69 -12.67
C PHE A 50 -2.01 2.92 -12.70
N ARG A 51 -2.46 3.99 -12.05
CA ARG A 51 -1.68 5.22 -11.88
C ARG A 51 -1.54 5.54 -10.39
N GLY A 52 -0.29 5.74 -9.95
CA GLY A 52 0.05 6.27 -8.64
C GLY A 52 0.63 7.68 -8.75
N VAL A 53 0.45 8.46 -7.71
CA VAL A 53 1.03 9.78 -7.57
C VAL A 53 1.98 9.79 -6.37
N SER A 54 2.98 10.68 -6.40
CA SER A 54 3.84 10.94 -5.25
C SER A 54 3.23 12.05 -4.39
N PRO A 55 3.50 12.07 -3.07
CA PRO A 55 3.15 13.21 -2.23
C PRO A 55 3.86 14.48 -2.74
N ASP A 56 3.22 15.63 -2.52
CA ASP A 56 3.84 16.94 -2.78
C ASP A 56 4.86 17.25 -1.68
N GLU A 57 6.02 16.62 -1.78
CA GLU A 57 7.16 16.80 -0.88
C GLU A 57 8.37 17.28 -1.67
N ASP A 58 9.20 18.10 -1.03
CA ASP A 58 10.46 18.59 -1.63
C ASP A 58 11.53 17.48 -1.68
N ARG A 59 11.25 16.44 -2.48
CA ARG A 59 12.14 15.30 -2.70
C ARG A 59 12.71 15.32 -4.10
N VAL A 60 14.02 15.08 -4.19
CA VAL A 60 14.73 14.98 -5.48
C VAL A 60 14.35 13.69 -6.25
N ARG A 61 13.89 12.65 -5.55
CA ARG A 61 13.57 11.33 -6.14
C ARG A 61 12.40 10.71 -5.40
N VAL A 62 11.62 9.91 -6.11
CA VAL A 62 10.57 9.08 -5.51
C VAL A 62 11.19 8.10 -4.51
N PHE A 63 10.54 7.95 -3.36
CA PHE A 63 10.96 6.96 -2.37
C PHE A 63 10.74 5.54 -2.90
N GLY A 64 11.77 4.70 -2.83
CA GLY A 64 11.71 3.33 -3.37
C GLY A 64 10.62 2.47 -2.73
N GLY A 65 10.37 2.64 -1.42
CA GLY A 65 9.30 1.94 -0.72
C GLY A 65 7.91 2.27 -1.23
N GLN A 66 7.67 3.51 -1.66
CA GLN A 66 6.44 3.92 -2.32
C GLN A 66 6.23 3.14 -3.63
N VAL A 67 7.25 3.12 -4.51
CA VAL A 67 7.16 2.43 -5.80
C VAL A 67 6.92 0.93 -5.61
N ALA A 68 7.61 0.31 -4.64
CA ALA A 68 7.43 -1.10 -4.30
C ALA A 68 6.04 -1.40 -3.74
N GLY A 69 5.56 -0.58 -2.80
CA GLY A 69 4.23 -0.71 -2.20
C GLY A 69 3.11 -0.53 -3.22
N GLN A 70 3.17 0.53 -4.03
CA GLN A 70 2.21 0.78 -5.10
C GLN A 70 2.22 -0.34 -6.16
N SER A 71 3.40 -0.87 -6.52
CA SER A 71 3.49 -2.02 -7.43
C SER A 71 2.82 -3.27 -6.85
N LEU A 72 3.01 -3.53 -5.56
CA LEU A 72 2.38 -4.66 -4.90
C LEU A 72 0.86 -4.51 -4.81
N VAL A 73 0.36 -3.30 -4.53
CA VAL A 73 -1.08 -2.99 -4.56
C VAL A 73 -1.64 -3.19 -5.96
N ALA A 74 -0.96 -2.73 -7.01
CA ALA A 74 -1.37 -2.95 -8.40
C ALA A 74 -1.46 -4.45 -8.72
N ALA A 75 -0.45 -5.24 -8.32
CA ALA A 75 -0.48 -6.69 -8.47
C ALA A 75 -1.67 -7.32 -7.75
N SER A 76 -1.88 -6.96 -6.47
CA SER A 76 -2.94 -7.51 -5.62
C SER A 76 -4.34 -7.23 -6.17
N ARG A 77 -4.57 -6.03 -6.74
CA ARG A 77 -5.86 -5.65 -7.36
C ARG A 77 -6.23 -6.47 -8.60
N THR A 78 -5.30 -7.25 -9.14
CA THR A 78 -5.54 -8.14 -10.28
C THR A 78 -5.71 -9.60 -9.87
N VAL A 79 -5.65 -9.91 -8.58
CA VAL A 79 -5.87 -11.25 -8.03
C VAL A 79 -7.34 -11.36 -7.63
N ASP A 80 -8.06 -12.28 -8.25
CA ASP A 80 -9.53 -12.34 -8.20
C ASP A 80 -10.08 -12.99 -6.92
N GLU A 81 -9.25 -13.50 -6.02
CA GLU A 81 -9.70 -14.24 -4.84
C GLU A 81 -9.27 -13.58 -3.53
N HIS A 82 -10.24 -13.39 -2.65
CA HIS A 82 -10.07 -12.78 -1.33
C HIS A 82 -9.22 -13.61 -0.35
N GLU A 83 -8.86 -14.85 -0.69
CA GLU A 83 -8.11 -15.77 0.16
C GLU A 83 -6.66 -15.98 -0.26
N ARG A 84 -6.15 -15.18 -1.21
CA ARG A 84 -4.77 -15.28 -1.67
C ARG A 84 -3.94 -14.13 -1.17
N TYR A 85 -2.90 -14.46 -0.44
CA TYR A 85 -1.97 -13.51 0.15
C TYR A 85 -0.61 -13.57 -0.55
N VAL A 86 0.01 -12.42 -0.70
CA VAL A 86 1.39 -12.38 -1.17
C VAL A 86 2.29 -13.10 -0.16
N HIS A 87 3.11 -14.02 -0.65
CA HIS A 87 4.06 -14.74 0.20
C HIS A 87 5.52 -14.56 -0.24
N SER A 88 5.74 -14.11 -1.47
CA SER A 88 7.08 -13.77 -1.94
C SER A 88 7.03 -12.70 -3.03
N LEU A 89 8.08 -11.88 -3.07
CA LEU A 89 8.31 -10.95 -4.15
C LEU A 89 9.81 -10.81 -4.43
N HIS A 90 10.12 -10.48 -5.69
CA HIS A 90 11.45 -10.10 -6.15
C HIS A 90 11.34 -8.85 -7.01
N ALA A 91 12.23 -7.88 -6.80
CA ALA A 91 12.13 -6.61 -7.49
C ALA A 91 13.50 -6.02 -7.84
N TYR A 92 13.53 -5.18 -8.89
CA TYR A 92 14.69 -4.41 -9.29
C TYR A 92 14.36 -2.93 -9.43
N PHE A 93 15.12 -2.09 -8.76
CA PHE A 93 15.16 -0.65 -8.99
C PHE A 93 16.10 -0.37 -10.16
N LEU A 94 15.56 0.15 -11.25
CA LEU A 94 16.31 0.31 -12.50
C LEU A 94 16.74 1.75 -12.74
N ARG A 95 15.89 2.72 -12.35
CA ARG A 95 16.13 4.15 -12.54
C ARG A 95 15.51 4.96 -11.39
N PRO A 96 16.03 6.15 -11.07
CA PRO A 96 15.38 7.05 -10.14
C PRO A 96 14.02 7.49 -10.71
N GLY A 97 13.00 7.53 -9.85
CA GLY A 97 11.69 8.08 -10.18
C GLY A 97 11.65 9.60 -9.97
N ASP A 98 10.88 10.28 -10.81
CA ASP A 98 10.58 11.71 -10.75
C ASP A 98 9.34 11.94 -9.86
N PRO A 99 9.46 12.63 -8.71
CA PRO A 99 8.31 12.85 -7.83
C PRO A 99 7.25 13.79 -8.41
N SER A 100 7.60 14.61 -9.41
CA SER A 100 6.67 15.54 -10.05
C SER A 100 5.76 14.90 -11.10
N ALA A 101 6.05 13.65 -11.50
CA ALA A 101 5.30 12.94 -12.52
C ALA A 101 4.60 11.70 -11.92
N PRO A 102 3.38 11.36 -12.38
CA PRO A 102 2.72 10.12 -11.98
C PRO A 102 3.49 8.89 -12.48
N ILE A 103 3.32 7.79 -11.77
CA ILE A 103 3.89 6.49 -12.13
C ILE A 103 2.78 5.60 -12.70
N LEU A 104 2.99 5.01 -13.86
CA LEU A 104 2.11 3.99 -14.43
C LEU A 104 2.61 2.61 -14.02
N TYR A 105 1.70 1.79 -13.50
CA TYR A 105 1.94 0.40 -13.09
C TYR A 105 1.19 -0.52 -14.04
N GLN A 106 1.92 -1.18 -14.92
CA GLN A 106 1.38 -2.18 -15.83
C GLN A 106 1.58 -3.57 -15.22
N VAL A 107 0.47 -4.33 -15.10
CA VAL A 107 0.45 -5.66 -14.50
C VAL A 107 0.31 -6.71 -15.59
N ASP A 108 1.23 -7.68 -15.60
CA ASP A 108 1.11 -8.89 -16.39
C ASP A 108 0.57 -10.03 -15.51
N ARG A 109 -0.55 -10.64 -15.91
CA ARG A 109 -1.10 -11.84 -15.27
C ARG A 109 -0.36 -13.05 -15.79
N ILE A 110 0.78 -13.40 -15.16
CA ILE A 110 1.65 -14.47 -15.63
C ILE A 110 1.00 -15.86 -15.46
N ARG A 111 0.33 -16.05 -14.32
CA ARG A 111 -0.34 -17.32 -14.01
C ARG A 111 -1.48 -17.13 -13.01
N ASP A 112 -2.58 -17.82 -13.27
CA ASP A 112 -3.66 -18.06 -12.33
C ASP A 112 -3.83 -19.58 -12.16
N GLY A 113 -3.20 -20.13 -11.12
CA GLY A 113 -3.26 -21.55 -10.76
C GLY A 113 -4.25 -21.81 -9.63
N ARG A 114 -4.45 -23.07 -9.27
CA ARG A 114 -5.37 -23.45 -8.18
C ARG A 114 -4.90 -22.91 -6.82
N SER A 115 -3.64 -23.10 -6.45
CA SER A 115 -3.07 -22.64 -5.16
C SER A 115 -2.20 -21.39 -5.32
N PHE A 116 -1.52 -21.21 -6.45
CA PHE A 116 -0.60 -20.10 -6.69
C PHE A 116 -1.05 -19.20 -7.82
N THR A 117 -0.89 -17.90 -7.61
CA THR A 117 -1.09 -16.85 -8.63
C THR A 117 0.19 -16.03 -8.74
N THR A 118 0.65 -15.76 -9.97
CA THR A 118 1.86 -14.98 -10.22
C THR A 118 1.54 -13.72 -11.02
N ARG A 119 2.05 -12.59 -10.56
CA ARG A 119 1.94 -11.29 -11.21
C ARG A 119 3.32 -10.70 -11.42
N ARG A 120 3.49 -10.04 -12.56
CA ARG A 120 4.63 -9.16 -12.83
C ARG A 120 4.12 -7.74 -12.97
N VAL A 121 4.82 -6.79 -12.37
CA VAL A 121 4.51 -5.36 -12.49
C VAL A 121 5.70 -4.62 -13.04
N VAL A 122 5.43 -3.72 -13.97
CA VAL A 122 6.41 -2.79 -14.52
C VAL A 122 5.95 -1.37 -14.19
N ALA A 123 6.78 -0.61 -13.45
CA ALA A 123 6.54 0.79 -13.16
C ALA A 123 7.23 1.67 -14.21
N ILE A 124 6.48 2.59 -14.81
CA ILE A 124 6.89 3.37 -15.96
C ILE A 124 6.71 4.86 -15.68
N GLN A 125 7.73 5.66 -15.98
CA GLN A 125 7.64 7.12 -16.07
C GLN A 125 8.36 7.60 -17.34
N HIS A 126 7.85 8.65 -17.97
CA HIS A 126 8.45 9.25 -19.17
C HIS A 126 8.77 8.21 -20.26
N GLY A 127 7.92 7.18 -20.40
CA GLY A 127 8.12 6.09 -21.36
C GLY A 127 9.25 5.11 -21.00
N GLN A 128 9.86 5.23 -19.81
CA GLN A 128 10.94 4.35 -19.36
C GLN A 128 10.56 3.54 -18.13
N VAL A 129 10.99 2.30 -18.11
CA VAL A 129 10.85 1.43 -16.94
C VAL A 129 11.79 1.91 -15.83
N ILE A 130 11.21 2.30 -14.68
CA ILE A 130 11.99 2.73 -13.50
C ILE A 130 12.14 1.60 -12.46
N PHE A 131 11.19 0.66 -12.45
CA PHE A 131 11.15 -0.45 -11.49
C PHE A 131 10.40 -1.63 -12.08
N ASN A 132 10.74 -2.85 -11.69
CA ASN A 132 9.92 -4.03 -11.93
C ASN A 132 9.84 -4.91 -10.68
N LEU A 133 8.72 -5.63 -10.58
CA LEU A 133 8.44 -6.55 -9.49
C LEU A 133 7.78 -7.79 -10.04
N GLN A 134 8.14 -8.95 -9.50
CA GLN A 134 7.40 -10.19 -9.66
C GLN A 134 6.96 -10.69 -8.29
N ALA A 135 5.66 -10.95 -8.14
CA ALA A 135 5.07 -11.40 -6.88
C ALA A 135 4.33 -12.71 -7.07
N SER A 136 4.40 -13.57 -6.05
CA SER A 136 3.63 -14.80 -5.95
C SER A 136 2.63 -14.68 -4.80
N PHE A 137 1.40 -15.10 -5.06
CA PHE A 137 0.28 -15.17 -4.12
C PHE A 137 -0.12 -16.62 -3.91
N HIS A 138 -0.51 -16.94 -2.69
CA HIS A 138 -0.86 -18.30 -2.30
C HIS A 138 -2.11 -18.33 -1.42
N THR A 139 -2.91 -19.36 -1.53
CA THR A 139 -4.02 -19.63 -0.61
C THR A 139 -3.48 -20.06 0.75
N VAL A 140 -4.24 -19.77 1.81
CA VAL A 140 -3.87 -20.26 3.15
C VAL A 140 -4.05 -21.78 3.20
N GLU A 141 -2.97 -22.50 3.49
CA GLU A 141 -2.98 -23.95 3.63
C GLU A 141 -2.31 -24.35 4.95
N ALA A 142 -2.81 -25.37 5.62
CA ALA A 142 -2.15 -25.95 6.77
C ALA A 142 -0.91 -26.74 6.33
N GLY A 143 0.19 -26.60 7.04
CA GLY A 143 1.45 -27.29 6.74
C GLY A 143 2.32 -27.45 7.98
N PRO A 144 3.45 -28.16 7.87
CA PRO A 144 4.42 -28.23 8.96
C PRO A 144 5.02 -26.85 9.22
N ASP A 145 5.09 -26.48 10.49
CA ASP A 145 5.70 -25.23 10.94
C ASP A 145 7.08 -25.56 11.55
N HIS A 146 8.11 -24.84 11.10
CA HIS A 146 9.47 -25.00 11.60
C HIS A 146 10.20 -23.65 11.60
N GLN A 147 10.77 -23.30 12.74
CA GLN A 147 11.62 -22.13 12.91
C GLN A 147 12.88 -22.49 13.70
N ILE A 148 14.02 -22.04 13.24
CA ILE A 148 15.26 -22.09 14.03
C ILE A 148 15.09 -21.14 15.23
N PRO A 149 15.37 -21.61 16.48
CA PRO A 149 15.29 -20.73 17.65
C PRO A 149 16.13 -19.47 17.49
N SER A 150 15.58 -18.34 17.91
CA SER A 150 16.34 -17.09 17.96
C SER A 150 17.54 -17.23 18.92
N PRO A 151 18.73 -16.67 18.61
CA PRO A 151 19.81 -16.61 19.55
C PRO A 151 19.38 -15.89 20.83
N GLY A 152 19.44 -16.60 21.98
CA GLY A 152 18.90 -16.12 23.25
C GLY A 152 19.65 -14.96 23.93
N ASN A 153 20.74 -14.46 23.33
CA ASN A 153 21.63 -13.48 23.96
C ASN A 153 21.97 -12.33 22.98
N LEU A 154 20.96 -11.77 22.31
CA LEU A 154 21.17 -10.53 21.57
C LEU A 154 21.19 -9.37 22.59
N ALA A 155 22.28 -8.61 22.62
CA ALA A 155 22.33 -7.35 23.37
C ALA A 155 21.35 -6.35 22.73
N ASP A 156 20.68 -5.58 23.58
CA ASP A 156 19.86 -4.47 23.10
C ASP A 156 20.76 -3.47 22.33
N PRO A 157 20.24 -2.87 21.24
CA PRO A 157 20.98 -1.90 20.42
C PRO A 157 21.38 -0.63 21.18
#